data_deccd15cab16a718a049ebf7a6e1d5df
#
_entry.id   deccd15cab16a718a049ebf7a6e1d5df
#
_cell.length_a   1.000
_cell.length_b   1.000
_cell.length_c   1.000
_cell.angle_alpha   90.00
_cell.angle_beta   90.00
_cell.angle_gamma   90.00
#
_symmetry.space_group_name_H-M   'P 1'
#
loop_
_entity.id
_entity.type
_entity.pdbx_description
1 polymer ?
#
loop_
_entity_poly.entity_id
_entity_poly.type
_entity_poly.pdbx_seq_one_letter_code
_entity_poly.pdbx_strand_id
1 'polypeptide(L)'
;LHSIPAEVKNVNITMGFPLAQTPVYSFINALVELQTTGYHTGTGRYTYETVLTLLKHPYTRQLSSHAEVLERRLTQDNRFYPLPSELKQDAFLEQVFTPQNGIAALCSYLTELLREVAVLYRQEKDVEDIFNQLYRESLFKSYTLVNRLLSLIETGELSSVRTDTLKRLLNRLLTSANIPFHGEPAIGMQVMGVLETRNLDFRNLIMLSLNEGQLP
;
A
#
# COMPACT_ATOMS: atom_id res chain seq x y z
N LEU A 1 7.64 5.96 18.50
CA LEU A 1 8.39 7.24 18.59
C LEU A 1 7.87 8.15 19.70
N HIS A 2 6.57 8.17 20.01
CA HIS A 2 6.00 8.99 21.08
C HIS A 2 6.54 8.67 22.49
N SER A 3 7.14 7.50 22.67
CA SER A 3 7.68 7.05 23.98
C SER A 3 9.17 7.39 24.16
N ILE A 4 9.81 8.00 23.15
CA ILE A 4 11.21 8.41 23.24
C ILE A 4 11.24 9.87 23.70
N PRO A 5 11.99 10.19 24.78
CA PRO A 5 12.12 11.56 25.27
C PRO A 5 12.65 12.52 24.20
N ALA A 6 12.12 13.75 24.17
CA ALA A 6 12.50 14.77 23.18
C ALA A 6 13.98 15.20 23.25
N GLU A 7 14.64 14.92 24.38
CA GLU A 7 16.06 15.17 24.59
C GLU A 7 16.98 14.25 23.78
N VAL A 8 16.45 13.09 23.33
CA VAL A 8 17.18 12.14 22.49
C VAL A 8 17.13 12.61 21.05
N LYS A 9 18.14 13.36 20.62
CA LYS A 9 18.15 14.02 19.32
C LYS A 9 18.40 13.09 18.13
N ASN A 10 19.14 11.99 18.34
CA ASN A 10 19.51 11.08 17.29
C ASN A 10 18.99 9.68 17.63
N VAL A 11 17.96 9.23 16.90
CA VAL A 11 17.39 7.90 17.04
C VAL A 11 17.44 7.21 15.69
N ASN A 12 18.13 6.09 15.64
CA ASN A 12 18.14 5.22 14.47
C ASN A 12 17.28 3.98 14.74
N ILE A 13 16.31 3.71 13.87
CA ILE A 13 15.42 2.55 13.95
C ILE A 13 15.74 1.63 12.79
N THR A 14 16.37 0.50 13.08
CA THR A 14 16.72 -0.50 12.05
C THR A 14 15.57 -1.47 11.78
N MET A 15 14.60 -1.58 12.71
CA MET A 15 13.39 -2.35 12.48
C MET A 15 12.56 -1.70 11.38
N GLY A 16 12.33 -2.44 10.30
CA GLY A 16 11.51 -1.94 9.20
C GLY A 16 10.05 -1.68 9.62
N PHE A 17 9.43 -0.66 9.02
CA PHE A 17 8.00 -0.40 9.19
C PHE A 17 7.18 -1.40 8.37
N PRO A 18 6.19 -2.11 8.95
CA PRO A 18 5.38 -3.06 8.18
C PRO A 18 4.62 -2.37 7.05
N LEU A 19 4.78 -2.85 5.81
CA LEU A 19 4.07 -2.32 4.65
C LEU A 19 2.55 -2.40 4.84
N ALA A 20 2.07 -3.43 5.54
CA ALA A 20 0.65 -3.62 5.85
C ALA A 20 0.02 -2.48 6.70
N GLN A 21 0.82 -1.65 7.35
CA GLN A 21 0.35 -0.50 8.12
C GLN A 21 0.37 0.82 7.34
N THR A 22 0.64 0.77 6.04
CA THR A 22 0.71 1.95 5.17
C THR A 22 -0.58 2.16 4.38
N PRO A 23 -0.89 3.42 4.00
CA PRO A 23 -2.03 3.71 3.14
C PRO A 23 -1.99 2.98 1.78
N VAL A 24 -0.80 2.73 1.23
CA VAL A 24 -0.68 2.03 -0.05
C VAL A 24 -1.17 0.59 0.02
N TYR A 25 -0.99 -0.08 1.15
CA TYR A 25 -1.51 -1.43 1.34
C TYR A 25 -3.04 -1.46 1.30
N SER A 26 -3.70 -0.55 2.03
CA SER A 26 -5.17 -0.46 2.01
C SER A 26 -5.69 -0.08 0.62
N PHE A 27 -4.97 0.78 -0.11
CA PHE A 27 -5.33 1.16 -1.47
C PHE A 27 -5.26 -0.02 -2.44
N ILE A 28 -4.16 -0.77 -2.45
CA ILE A 28 -4.01 -1.96 -3.30
C ILE A 28 -5.11 -2.98 -3.00
N ASN A 29 -5.38 -3.26 -1.72
CA ASN A 29 -6.45 -4.20 -1.35
C ASN A 29 -7.82 -3.73 -1.81
N ALA A 30 -8.14 -2.44 -1.68
CA ALA A 30 -9.40 -1.88 -2.17
C ALA A 30 -9.52 -1.98 -3.70
N LEU A 31 -8.44 -1.73 -4.45
CA LEU A 31 -8.41 -1.90 -5.91
C LEU A 31 -8.60 -3.36 -6.33
N VAL A 32 -7.91 -4.28 -5.66
CA VAL A 32 -8.05 -5.72 -5.93
C VAL A 32 -9.48 -6.18 -5.60
N GLU A 33 -10.03 -5.75 -4.48
CA GLU A 33 -11.41 -6.06 -4.10
C GLU A 33 -12.43 -5.52 -5.11
N LEU A 34 -12.25 -4.26 -5.56
CA LEU A 34 -13.08 -3.66 -6.59
C LEU A 34 -13.13 -4.52 -7.86
N GLN A 35 -11.97 -4.98 -8.34
CA GLN A 35 -11.85 -5.70 -9.62
C GLN A 35 -12.21 -7.19 -9.52
N THR A 36 -12.10 -7.81 -8.33
CA THR A 36 -12.31 -9.26 -8.18
C THR A 36 -13.70 -9.61 -7.66
N THR A 37 -14.18 -8.89 -6.68
CA THR A 37 -15.49 -9.15 -6.02
C THR A 37 -16.47 -8.00 -6.18
N GLY A 38 -15.97 -6.78 -6.35
CA GLY A 38 -16.79 -5.59 -6.52
C GLY A 38 -17.40 -5.44 -7.91
N TYR A 39 -16.73 -5.94 -8.96
CA TYR A 39 -17.24 -5.89 -10.32
C TYR A 39 -17.98 -7.18 -10.70
N HIS A 40 -19.25 -7.04 -11.05
CA HIS A 40 -20.10 -8.15 -11.50
C HIS A 40 -20.11 -8.25 -13.02
N THR A 41 -19.35 -9.17 -13.58
CA THR A 41 -19.24 -9.37 -15.05
C THR A 41 -20.59 -9.63 -15.73
N GLY A 42 -21.52 -10.34 -15.05
CA GLY A 42 -22.84 -10.65 -15.59
C GLY A 42 -23.76 -9.43 -15.75
N THR A 43 -23.60 -8.39 -14.92
CA THR A 43 -24.41 -7.17 -14.97
C THR A 43 -23.64 -5.95 -15.46
N GLY A 44 -22.31 -6.03 -15.53
CA GLY A 44 -21.43 -4.91 -15.86
C GLY A 44 -21.43 -3.78 -14.84
N ARG A 45 -21.74 -4.09 -13.55
CA ARG A 45 -21.91 -3.10 -12.49
C ARG A 45 -20.96 -3.34 -11.33
N TYR A 46 -20.68 -2.28 -10.58
CA TYR A 46 -19.91 -2.36 -9.35
C TYR A 46 -20.80 -2.43 -8.11
N THR A 47 -20.31 -3.07 -7.04
CA THR A 47 -20.93 -3.01 -5.71
C THR A 47 -20.64 -1.66 -5.06
N TYR A 48 -21.64 -1.03 -4.52
CA TYR A 48 -21.57 0.29 -3.86
C TYR A 48 -20.48 0.37 -2.79
N GLU A 49 -20.38 -0.64 -1.92
CA GLU A 49 -19.42 -0.66 -0.81
C GLU A 49 -17.97 -0.59 -1.29
N THR A 50 -17.62 -1.36 -2.34
CA THR A 50 -16.25 -1.35 -2.89
C THR A 50 -15.92 -0.04 -3.58
N VAL A 51 -16.92 0.57 -4.25
CA VAL A 51 -16.79 1.90 -4.85
C VAL A 51 -16.56 2.96 -3.78
N LEU A 52 -17.38 2.96 -2.71
CA LEU A 52 -17.24 3.93 -1.61
C LEU A 52 -15.89 3.81 -0.90
N THR A 53 -15.41 2.59 -0.68
CA THR A 53 -14.12 2.36 -0.05
C THR A 53 -13.02 3.08 -0.81
N LEU A 54 -13.02 3.02 -2.13
CA LEU A 54 -12.06 3.73 -2.98
C LEU A 54 -12.31 5.24 -3.04
N LEU A 55 -13.54 5.70 -3.19
CA LEU A 55 -13.85 7.13 -3.23
C LEU A 55 -13.49 7.85 -1.93
N LYS A 56 -13.53 7.17 -0.79
CA LYS A 56 -13.12 7.68 0.53
C LYS A 56 -11.61 7.57 0.78
N HIS A 57 -10.89 6.80 -0.02
CA HIS A 57 -9.47 6.57 0.20
C HIS A 57 -8.66 7.87 0.02
N PRO A 58 -7.69 8.20 0.90
CA PRO A 58 -6.91 9.43 0.83
C PRO A 58 -6.27 9.68 -0.54
N TYR A 59 -5.70 8.66 -1.17
CA TYR A 59 -5.09 8.79 -2.51
C TYR A 59 -6.11 9.18 -3.57
N THR A 60 -7.31 8.59 -3.56
CA THR A 60 -8.37 8.95 -4.50
C THR A 60 -8.84 10.38 -4.28
N ARG A 61 -8.95 10.82 -3.02
CA ARG A 61 -9.32 12.20 -2.68
C ARG A 61 -8.29 13.24 -3.13
N GLN A 62 -7.01 12.88 -3.11
CA GLN A 62 -5.92 13.77 -3.54
C GLN A 62 -5.80 13.83 -5.06
N LEU A 63 -6.07 12.72 -5.77
CA LEU A 63 -5.91 12.62 -7.23
C LEU A 63 -7.16 13.00 -8.02
N SER A 64 -8.34 12.96 -7.39
CA SER A 64 -9.62 13.29 -8.02
C SER A 64 -10.40 14.32 -7.21
N SER A 65 -10.63 15.48 -7.79
CA SER A 65 -11.54 16.49 -7.23
C SER A 65 -13.02 16.08 -7.29
N HIS A 66 -13.36 15.10 -8.12
CA HIS A 66 -14.73 14.61 -8.29
C HIS A 66 -15.10 13.49 -7.31
N ALA A 67 -14.13 12.90 -6.61
CA ALA A 67 -14.36 11.75 -5.74
C ALA A 67 -15.40 12.02 -4.64
N GLU A 68 -15.34 13.21 -4.00
CA GLU A 68 -16.26 13.58 -2.95
C GLU A 68 -17.68 13.87 -3.46
N VAL A 69 -17.79 14.56 -4.58
CA VAL A 69 -19.09 14.87 -5.23
C VAL A 69 -19.75 13.57 -5.67
N LEU A 70 -18.98 12.65 -6.26
CA LEU A 70 -19.47 11.36 -6.71
C LEU A 70 -19.95 10.50 -5.53
N GLU A 71 -19.19 10.45 -4.42
CA GLU A 71 -19.62 9.77 -3.19
C GLU A 71 -20.96 10.28 -2.69
N ARG A 72 -21.11 11.61 -2.54
CA ARG A 72 -22.36 12.24 -2.08
C ARG A 72 -23.53 11.88 -2.99
N ARG A 73 -23.35 11.97 -4.31
CA ARG A 73 -24.37 11.64 -5.31
C ARG A 73 -24.81 10.18 -5.19
N LEU A 74 -23.86 9.24 -5.16
CA LEU A 74 -24.19 7.82 -5.04
C LEU A 74 -24.94 7.48 -3.75
N THR A 75 -24.59 8.16 -2.65
CA THR A 75 -25.25 7.99 -1.36
C THR A 75 -26.66 8.56 -1.37
N GLN A 76 -26.86 9.77 -1.90
CA GLN A 76 -28.16 10.43 -1.98
C GLN A 76 -29.14 9.69 -2.90
N ASP A 77 -28.65 9.19 -4.04
CA ASP A 77 -29.45 8.49 -5.03
C ASP A 77 -29.70 7.01 -4.69
N ASN A 78 -29.16 6.51 -3.56
CA ASN A 78 -29.21 5.09 -3.17
C ASN A 78 -28.75 4.14 -4.30
N ARG A 79 -27.66 4.50 -4.98
CA ARG A 79 -27.11 3.75 -6.11
C ARG A 79 -26.27 2.55 -5.64
N PHE A 80 -26.95 1.43 -5.31
CA PHE A 80 -26.28 0.21 -4.82
C PHE A 80 -25.42 -0.51 -5.86
N TYR A 81 -25.71 -0.33 -7.14
CA TYR A 81 -24.98 -0.98 -8.25
C TYR A 81 -24.71 0.03 -9.37
N PRO A 82 -23.73 0.94 -9.18
CA PRO A 82 -23.39 1.91 -10.22
C PRO A 82 -22.73 1.25 -11.42
N LEU A 83 -22.96 1.84 -12.61
CA LEU A 83 -22.27 1.47 -13.85
C LEU A 83 -20.86 2.13 -13.89
N PRO A 84 -19.87 1.51 -14.57
CA PRO A 84 -18.57 2.13 -14.79
C PRO A 84 -18.66 3.53 -15.39
N SER A 85 -19.59 3.76 -16.34
CA SER A 85 -19.80 5.06 -16.99
C SER A 85 -20.29 6.16 -16.03
N GLU A 86 -20.98 5.79 -14.95
CA GLU A 86 -21.43 6.73 -13.91
C GLU A 86 -20.27 7.16 -12.98
N LEU A 87 -19.20 6.35 -12.91
CA LEU A 87 -18.06 6.53 -12.02
C LEU A 87 -16.89 7.29 -12.66
N LYS A 88 -16.77 7.26 -13.98
CA LYS A 88 -15.68 7.85 -14.77
C LYS A 88 -15.88 9.36 -14.93
N GLN A 89 -15.61 10.12 -13.87
CA GLN A 89 -15.82 11.57 -13.86
C GLN A 89 -14.57 12.39 -14.25
N ASP A 90 -13.39 11.79 -14.12
CA ASP A 90 -12.09 12.34 -14.54
C ASP A 90 -11.16 11.19 -14.97
N ALA A 91 -9.96 11.55 -15.45
CA ALA A 91 -8.99 10.59 -15.98
C ALA A 91 -8.55 9.54 -14.92
N PHE A 92 -8.35 9.97 -13.66
CA PHE A 92 -7.97 9.07 -12.58
C PHE A 92 -9.11 8.10 -12.23
N LEU A 93 -10.34 8.60 -12.06
CA LEU A 93 -11.51 7.76 -11.78
C LEU A 93 -11.85 6.85 -12.97
N GLU A 94 -11.61 7.31 -14.20
CA GLU A 94 -11.75 6.45 -15.38
C GLU A 94 -10.80 5.25 -15.31
N GLN A 95 -9.55 5.48 -14.93
CA GLN A 95 -8.55 4.42 -14.76
C GLN A 95 -8.95 3.48 -13.64
N VAL A 96 -9.34 4.01 -12.45
CA VAL A 96 -9.79 3.22 -11.29
C VAL A 96 -10.99 2.34 -11.62
N PHE A 97 -12.01 2.87 -12.29
CA PHE A 97 -13.28 2.19 -12.57
C PHE A 97 -13.36 1.55 -13.97
N THR A 98 -12.23 1.30 -14.59
CA THR A 98 -12.16 0.46 -15.81
C THR A 98 -12.00 -1.01 -15.41
N PRO A 99 -12.98 -1.89 -15.75
CA PRO A 99 -12.91 -3.31 -15.41
C PRO A 99 -11.69 -4.00 -16.01
N GLN A 100 -11.05 -4.85 -15.22
CA GLN A 100 -9.86 -5.59 -15.63
C GLN A 100 -10.18 -7.08 -15.82
N ASN A 101 -9.69 -7.65 -16.91
CA ASN A 101 -9.90 -9.07 -17.24
C ASN A 101 -8.58 -9.84 -17.17
N GLY A 102 -8.51 -10.77 -16.23
CA GLY A 102 -7.34 -11.64 -16.06
C GLY A 102 -6.27 -11.04 -15.14
N ILE A 103 -5.36 -11.93 -14.75
CA ILE A 103 -4.34 -11.63 -13.72
C ILE A 103 -3.27 -10.66 -14.21
N ALA A 104 -2.88 -10.73 -15.48
CA ALA A 104 -1.89 -9.80 -16.06
C ALA A 104 -2.46 -8.37 -16.13
N ALA A 105 -3.69 -8.21 -16.64
CA ALA A 105 -4.36 -6.92 -16.69
C ALA A 105 -4.53 -6.31 -15.29
N LEU A 106 -4.88 -7.12 -14.28
CA LEU A 106 -4.99 -6.66 -12.90
C LEU A 106 -3.65 -6.18 -12.34
N CYS A 107 -2.55 -6.90 -12.58
CA CYS A 107 -1.22 -6.45 -12.11
C CYS A 107 -0.76 -5.19 -12.85
N SER A 108 -0.97 -5.08 -14.16
CA SER A 108 -0.67 -3.88 -14.96
C SER A 108 -1.44 -2.65 -14.43
N TYR A 109 -2.74 -2.82 -14.23
CA TYR A 109 -3.62 -1.81 -13.64
C TYR A 109 -3.12 -1.31 -12.28
N LEU A 110 -2.71 -2.23 -11.39
CA LEU A 110 -2.15 -1.84 -10.09
C LEU A 110 -0.84 -1.06 -10.23
N THR A 111 0.06 -1.47 -11.14
CA THR A 111 1.33 -0.75 -11.35
C THR A 111 1.13 0.64 -11.92
N GLU A 112 0.16 0.82 -12.81
CA GLU A 112 -0.19 2.14 -13.38
C GLU A 112 -0.74 3.08 -12.31
N LEU A 113 -1.73 2.64 -11.52
CA LEU A 113 -2.29 3.45 -10.44
C LEU A 113 -1.26 3.78 -9.34
N LEU A 114 -0.34 2.87 -9.02
CA LEU A 114 0.75 3.16 -8.09
C LEU A 114 1.70 4.23 -8.63
N ARG A 115 1.92 4.30 -9.95
CA ARG A 115 2.70 5.38 -10.58
C ARG A 115 1.99 6.73 -10.47
N GLU A 116 0.67 6.76 -10.69
CA GLU A 116 -0.14 7.98 -10.53
C GLU A 116 -0.06 8.49 -9.08
N VAL A 117 -0.24 7.60 -8.09
CA VAL A 117 -0.10 7.96 -6.68
C VAL A 117 1.31 8.47 -6.36
N ALA A 118 2.35 7.90 -6.96
CA ALA A 118 3.73 8.32 -6.72
C ALA A 118 4.01 9.77 -7.17
N VAL A 119 3.23 10.31 -8.10
CA VAL A 119 3.34 11.71 -8.54
C VAL A 119 3.02 12.67 -7.39
N LEU A 120 2.08 12.34 -6.51
CA LEU A 120 1.72 13.16 -5.34
C LEU A 120 2.93 13.48 -4.46
N TYR A 121 3.83 12.52 -4.31
CA TYR A 121 5.00 12.64 -3.43
C TYR A 121 6.25 13.17 -4.12
N ARG A 122 6.22 13.42 -5.45
CA ARG A 122 7.36 13.99 -6.18
C ARG A 122 7.49 15.51 -5.99
N GLN A 123 6.39 16.19 -5.73
CA GLN A 123 6.31 17.65 -5.71
C GLN A 123 6.56 18.26 -4.33
N GLU A 124 6.54 17.47 -3.28
CA GLU A 124 6.79 17.97 -1.92
C GLU A 124 8.28 18.21 -1.72
N LYS A 125 8.64 19.49 -1.54
CA LYS A 125 10.02 19.95 -1.35
C LYS A 125 10.58 19.65 0.05
N ASP A 126 9.76 19.19 0.98
CA ASP A 126 10.19 18.84 2.33
C ASP A 126 10.79 17.44 2.36
N VAL A 127 12.07 17.37 1.98
CA VAL A 127 12.90 16.15 2.00
C VAL A 127 13.11 15.63 3.44
N GLU A 128 12.82 16.45 4.44
CA GLU A 128 13.07 16.14 5.86
C GLU A 128 11.89 15.48 6.59
N ASP A 129 10.70 15.40 5.99
CA ASP A 129 9.58 14.70 6.63
C ASP A 129 9.72 13.18 6.51
N ILE A 130 9.99 12.54 7.65
CA ILE A 130 10.13 11.08 7.80
C ILE A 130 8.89 10.34 7.27
N PHE A 131 7.70 10.92 7.41
CA PHE A 131 6.46 10.30 6.91
C PHE A 131 6.39 10.33 5.38
N ASN A 132 6.79 11.41 4.75
CA ASN A 132 6.86 11.51 3.29
C ASN A 132 7.87 10.51 2.71
N GLN A 133 9.02 10.37 3.36
CA GLN A 133 10.00 9.35 2.99
C GLN A 133 9.41 7.94 3.14
N LEU A 134 8.75 7.64 4.26
CA LEU A 134 8.10 6.36 4.50
C LEU A 134 7.04 6.04 3.42
N TYR A 135 6.21 7.02 3.04
CA TYR A 135 5.19 6.82 2.00
C TYR A 135 5.80 6.58 0.62
N ARG A 136 6.84 7.32 0.26
CA ARG A 136 7.59 7.10 -1.01
C ARG A 136 8.19 5.70 -1.07
N GLU A 137 8.88 5.28 -0.01
CA GLU A 137 9.47 3.95 0.08
C GLU A 137 8.38 2.85 0.06
N SER A 138 7.25 3.08 0.72
CA SER A 138 6.13 2.13 0.70
C SER A 138 5.54 1.96 -0.70
N LEU A 139 5.37 3.05 -1.45
CA LEU A 139 4.92 3.02 -2.84
C LEU A 139 5.93 2.31 -3.75
N PHE A 140 7.22 2.64 -3.61
CA PHE A 140 8.28 2.00 -4.39
C PHE A 140 8.35 0.50 -4.12
N LYS A 141 8.29 0.09 -2.84
CA LYS A 141 8.28 -1.32 -2.45
C LYS A 141 7.06 -2.05 -3.02
N SER A 142 5.87 -1.46 -2.88
CA SER A 142 4.63 -2.02 -3.41
C SER A 142 4.67 -2.17 -4.93
N TYR A 143 5.10 -1.12 -5.62
CA TYR A 143 5.29 -1.16 -7.07
C TYR A 143 6.24 -2.28 -7.49
N THR A 144 7.39 -2.41 -6.82
CA THR A 144 8.39 -3.45 -7.12
C THR A 144 7.81 -4.86 -6.93
N LEU A 145 7.02 -5.09 -5.86
CA LEU A 145 6.40 -6.38 -5.61
C LEU A 145 5.33 -6.73 -6.67
N VAL A 146 4.47 -5.78 -7.00
CA VAL A 146 3.42 -5.99 -8.03
C VAL A 146 4.05 -6.18 -9.41
N ASN A 147 5.06 -5.37 -9.77
CA ASN A 147 5.74 -5.49 -11.05
C ASN A 147 6.50 -6.81 -11.19
N ARG A 148 7.06 -7.33 -10.09
CA ARG A 148 7.68 -8.67 -10.08
C ARG A 148 6.63 -9.77 -10.35
N LEU A 149 5.44 -9.67 -9.75
CA LEU A 149 4.35 -10.60 -10.06
C LEU A 149 3.92 -10.51 -11.53
N LEU A 150 3.80 -9.31 -12.06
CA LEU A 150 3.47 -9.09 -13.47
C LEU A 150 4.50 -9.76 -14.38
N SER A 151 5.80 -9.57 -14.12
CA SER A 151 6.87 -10.21 -14.88
C SER A 151 6.79 -11.74 -14.84
N LEU A 152 6.51 -12.36 -13.68
CA LEU A 152 6.35 -13.81 -13.55
C LEU A 152 5.10 -14.33 -14.30
N ILE A 153 4.05 -13.52 -14.43
CA ILE A 153 2.87 -13.86 -15.23
C ILE A 153 3.22 -13.80 -16.73
N GLU A 154 3.91 -12.75 -17.16
CA GLU A 154 4.31 -12.52 -18.56
C GLU A 154 5.34 -13.56 -19.06
N THR A 155 6.25 -14.00 -18.20
CA THR A 155 7.19 -15.09 -18.52
C THR A 155 6.55 -16.48 -18.54
N GLY A 156 5.27 -16.58 -18.14
CA GLY A 156 4.52 -17.83 -18.14
C GLY A 156 4.69 -18.69 -16.89
N GLU A 157 5.54 -18.29 -15.94
CA GLU A 157 5.76 -19.04 -14.70
C GLU A 157 4.50 -19.12 -13.81
N LEU A 158 3.62 -18.13 -13.92
CA LEU A 158 2.35 -18.05 -13.19
C LEU A 158 1.13 -18.11 -14.11
N SER A 159 1.26 -18.61 -15.34
CA SER A 159 0.19 -18.61 -16.37
C SER A 159 -1.08 -19.36 -15.97
N SER A 160 -0.98 -20.37 -15.12
CA SER A 160 -2.12 -21.19 -14.64
C SER A 160 -2.75 -20.70 -13.32
N VAL A 161 -2.29 -19.57 -12.78
CA VAL A 161 -2.75 -19.05 -11.49
C VAL A 161 -4.12 -18.40 -11.63
N ARG A 162 -5.07 -18.81 -10.76
CA ARG A 162 -6.40 -18.21 -10.69
C ARG A 162 -6.35 -16.87 -9.93
N THR A 163 -7.29 -15.99 -10.22
CA THR A 163 -7.41 -14.67 -9.58
C THR A 163 -7.43 -14.76 -8.05
N ASP A 164 -8.13 -15.73 -7.45
CA ASP A 164 -8.15 -15.92 -6.00
C ASP A 164 -6.78 -16.29 -5.43
N THR A 165 -5.99 -17.05 -6.17
CA THR A 165 -4.63 -17.43 -5.77
C THR A 165 -3.70 -16.23 -5.89
N LEU A 166 -3.83 -15.43 -6.96
CA LEU A 166 -3.09 -14.19 -7.12
C LEU A 166 -3.40 -13.21 -5.97
N LYS A 167 -4.68 -13.03 -5.62
CA LYS A 167 -5.11 -12.19 -4.49
C LYS A 167 -4.42 -12.61 -3.19
N ARG A 168 -4.42 -13.91 -2.88
CA ARG A 168 -3.74 -14.45 -1.68
C ARG A 168 -2.22 -14.28 -1.73
N LEU A 169 -1.60 -14.52 -2.87
CA LEU A 169 -0.17 -14.35 -3.07
C LEU A 169 0.25 -12.89 -2.89
N LEU A 170 -0.46 -11.97 -3.54
CA LEU A 170 -0.23 -10.53 -3.43
C LEU A 170 -0.37 -10.07 -1.98
N ASN A 171 -1.46 -10.45 -1.31
CA ASN A 171 -1.67 -10.10 0.09
C ASN A 171 -0.53 -10.63 0.98
N ARG A 172 -0.11 -11.89 0.79
CA ARG A 172 1.02 -12.46 1.56
C ARG A 172 2.32 -11.71 1.32
N LEU A 173 2.63 -11.35 0.08
CA LEU A 173 3.83 -10.59 -0.25
C LEU A 173 3.81 -9.19 0.40
N LEU A 174 2.68 -8.50 0.33
CA LEU A 174 2.55 -7.16 0.91
C LEU A 174 2.60 -7.20 2.45
N THR A 175 1.96 -8.19 3.09
CA THR A 175 1.95 -8.30 4.56
C THR A 175 3.29 -8.75 5.14
N SER A 176 4.09 -9.51 4.38
CA SER A 176 5.43 -9.93 4.82
C SER A 176 6.51 -8.88 4.55
N ALA A 177 6.20 -7.83 3.79
CA ALA A 177 7.16 -6.80 3.42
C ALA A 177 7.32 -5.74 4.51
N ASN A 178 8.57 -5.39 4.79
CA ASN A 178 8.93 -4.25 5.64
C ASN A 178 9.63 -3.17 4.82
N ILE A 179 9.44 -1.93 5.23
CA ILE A 179 10.07 -0.75 4.65
C ILE A 179 11.24 -0.40 5.56
N PRO A 180 12.49 -0.38 5.06
CA PRO A 180 13.62 0.00 5.88
C PRO A 180 13.52 1.49 6.23
N PHE A 181 13.82 1.85 7.47
CA PHE A 181 14.09 3.23 7.82
C PHE A 181 15.54 3.55 7.42
N HIS A 182 15.71 4.60 6.63
CA HIS A 182 17.04 5.11 6.31
C HIS A 182 17.45 6.07 7.45
N GLY A 183 18.06 5.50 8.49
CA GLY A 183 18.73 6.26 9.53
C GLY A 183 20.25 6.27 9.33
N GLU A 184 20.94 7.27 9.81
CA GLU A 184 22.41 7.23 9.85
C GLU A 184 22.87 6.10 10.79
N PRO A 185 23.58 5.10 10.29
CA PRO A 185 24.05 4.01 11.12
C PRO A 185 25.04 4.55 12.18
N ALA A 186 24.90 4.07 13.42
CA ALA A 186 25.83 4.25 14.50
C ALA A 186 25.89 5.61 15.22
N ILE A 187 24.92 6.52 15.01
CA ILE A 187 24.86 7.78 15.79
C ILE A 187 23.63 7.78 16.70
N GLY A 188 23.82 7.99 18.00
CA GLY A 188 22.75 8.14 19.00
C GLY A 188 22.12 6.81 19.46
N MET A 189 20.85 6.88 19.83
CA MET A 189 20.08 5.73 20.31
C MET A 189 19.71 4.81 19.15
N GLN A 190 20.04 3.53 19.27
CA GLN A 190 19.71 2.52 18.27
C GLN A 190 18.51 1.68 18.75
N VAL A 191 17.44 1.62 17.98
CA VAL A 191 16.31 0.70 18.20
C VAL A 191 16.37 -0.38 17.15
N MET A 192 16.68 -1.62 17.56
CA MET A 192 16.93 -2.71 16.62
C MET A 192 16.35 -4.05 17.10
N GLY A 193 16.15 -4.96 16.17
CA GLY A 193 15.72 -6.32 16.47
C GLY A 193 16.87 -7.16 17.07
N VAL A 194 16.51 -8.22 17.81
CA VAL A 194 17.50 -9.10 18.48
C VAL A 194 18.52 -9.69 17.50
N LEU A 195 18.10 -10.02 16.28
CA LEU A 195 19.00 -10.59 15.27
C LEU A 195 19.99 -9.56 14.69
N GLU A 196 19.65 -8.29 14.75
CA GLU A 196 20.46 -7.19 14.23
C GLU A 196 21.56 -6.76 15.22
N THR A 197 21.46 -7.19 16.48
CA THR A 197 22.47 -6.89 17.52
C THR A 197 23.70 -7.80 17.47
N ARG A 198 23.74 -8.77 16.55
CA ARG A 198 24.87 -9.71 16.42
C ARG A 198 26.17 -8.98 16.08
N ASN A 199 27.22 -9.31 16.79
CA ASN A 199 28.57 -8.73 16.64
C ASN A 199 28.65 -7.21 16.82
N LEU A 200 27.72 -6.62 17.61
CA LEU A 200 27.75 -5.23 17.99
C LEU A 200 28.00 -5.10 19.49
N ASP A 201 28.92 -4.22 19.87
CA ASP A 201 29.18 -3.90 21.26
C ASP A 201 28.42 -2.62 21.65
N PHE A 202 27.72 -2.65 22.77
CA PHE A 202 26.93 -1.51 23.27
C PHE A 202 27.45 -1.07 24.62
N ARG A 203 27.58 0.24 24.80
CA ARG A 203 27.90 0.82 26.11
C ARG A 203 26.74 0.67 27.11
N ASN A 204 25.51 0.86 26.62
CA ASN A 204 24.27 0.68 27.37
C ASN A 204 23.30 -0.11 26.50
N LEU A 205 22.69 -1.14 27.06
CA LEU A 205 21.72 -1.99 26.37
C LEU A 205 20.44 -2.08 27.19
N ILE A 206 19.30 -1.76 26.55
CA ILE A 206 17.97 -1.97 27.13
C ILE A 206 17.26 -2.99 26.25
N MET A 207 16.92 -4.14 26.84
CA MET A 207 16.16 -5.17 26.15
C MET A 207 14.72 -5.16 26.63
N LEU A 208 13.77 -5.08 25.67
CA LEU A 208 12.33 -5.10 25.93
C LEU A 208 11.74 -6.45 25.53
N SER A 209 10.60 -6.82 26.14
CA SER A 209 9.86 -8.05 25.82
C SER A 209 10.67 -9.34 25.98
N LEU A 210 11.46 -9.40 27.04
CA LEU A 210 12.22 -10.58 27.45
C LEU A 210 11.27 -11.66 28.01
N ASN A 211 10.51 -12.29 27.14
CA ASN A 211 9.59 -13.36 27.52
C ASN A 211 10.31 -14.72 27.46
N GLU A 212 10.04 -15.59 28.44
CA GLU A 212 10.57 -16.92 28.48
C GLU A 212 10.20 -17.71 27.18
N GLY A 213 11.18 -18.38 26.59
CA GLY A 213 11.02 -19.16 25.36
C GLY A 213 11.03 -18.33 24.04
N GLN A 214 11.23 -17.01 24.10
CA GLN A 214 11.35 -16.18 22.89
C GLN A 214 12.80 -15.74 22.58
N LEU A 215 13.69 -15.90 23.51
CA LEU A 215 15.14 -15.72 23.28
C LEU A 215 15.82 -17.07 23.19
N PRO A 216 16.81 -17.24 22.31
CA PRO A 216 17.61 -18.46 22.23
C PRO A 216 18.45 -18.68 23.47
#